data_defe9899d4d1b81eba7edecc54013644
#
_entry.id   defe9899d4d1b81eba7edecc54013644
#
_cell.length_a   1.000
_cell.length_b   1.000
_cell.length_c   1.000
_cell.angle_alpha   90.00
_cell.angle_beta   90.00
_cell.angle_gamma   90.00
#
_symmetry.space_group_name_H-M   'P 1'
#
loop_
_entity.id
_entity.type
_entity.pdbx_description
1 polymer ?
#
loop_
_entity_poly.entity_id
_entity_poly.type
_entity_poly.pdbx_seq_one_letter_code
_entity_poly.pdbx_strand_id
1 'polypeptide(L)'
;MQVLQSCWKSAARTDRGKVRKRNEDSVLDQPERGVWLVADGMGGHQNGALASRLIVEEVAELVPNDDLDQQVQQVRQALHVVNRRLGYEVTVTADQPDAVMGSTVVALIGDQQRAVCLWAGDSRCYLWRNQRLYQLSRDHSLLQQLIHEDQMDPQEAARHPSANALTRAVGAHEQLMLEILEFSVQPGDTLLLCSDGLYQAVSAGTMSHALGLISPAAAVEYLFSHALSGPARDNISAV
;
A
#
# COMPACT_ATOMS: atom_id res chain seq x y z
N MET A 1 26.51 1.89 -22.27
CA MET A 1 25.24 1.71 -21.52
C MET A 1 24.65 3.08 -21.29
N GLN A 2 23.64 3.46 -22.06
CA GLN A 2 22.83 4.65 -21.72
C GLN A 2 21.97 4.25 -20.52
N VAL A 3 22.18 4.89 -19.40
CA VAL A 3 21.24 4.86 -18.28
C VAL A 3 19.96 5.49 -18.81
N LEU A 4 18.94 4.70 -19.08
CA LEU A 4 17.61 5.19 -19.37
C LEU A 4 17.18 5.97 -18.14
N GLN A 5 17.22 7.30 -18.24
CA GLN A 5 16.69 8.15 -17.17
C GLN A 5 15.22 7.79 -16.99
N SER A 6 14.88 7.31 -15.81
CA SER A 6 13.49 7.10 -15.41
C SER A 6 12.70 8.37 -15.68
N CYS A 7 11.62 8.28 -16.45
CA CYS A 7 10.73 9.41 -16.69
C CYS A 7 9.78 9.67 -15.50
N TRP A 8 9.81 8.82 -14.50
CA TRP A 8 9.00 8.96 -13.30
C TRP A 8 9.56 10.00 -12.35
N LYS A 9 8.65 10.78 -11.77
CA LYS A 9 8.93 11.69 -10.67
C LYS A 9 8.03 11.26 -9.52
N SER A 10 8.58 11.13 -8.33
CA SER A 10 7.84 10.69 -7.17
C SER A 10 8.19 11.48 -5.92
N ALA A 11 7.40 11.30 -4.89
CA ALA A 11 7.65 11.78 -3.54
C ALA A 11 6.93 10.85 -2.57
N ALA A 12 7.58 10.56 -1.46
CA ALA A 12 7.01 9.75 -0.40
C ALA A 12 7.02 10.49 0.93
N ARG A 13 6.03 10.19 1.75
CA ARG A 13 6.00 10.63 3.14
C ARG A 13 5.25 9.60 3.98
N THR A 14 5.73 9.40 5.20
CA THR A 14 5.04 8.66 6.25
C THR A 14 5.02 9.50 7.53
N ASP A 15 3.94 9.42 8.29
CA ASP A 15 3.74 10.15 9.54
C ASP A 15 3.00 9.26 10.54
N ARG A 16 3.38 9.37 11.80
CA ARG A 16 2.76 8.60 12.88
C ARG A 16 1.29 8.98 13.13
N GLY A 17 0.86 10.13 12.67
CA GLY A 17 -0.41 10.72 13.08
C GLY A 17 -0.38 11.29 14.50
N LYS A 18 -1.56 11.63 15.01
CA LYS A 18 -1.70 12.34 16.30
C LYS A 18 -2.01 11.43 17.48
N VAL A 19 -2.51 10.24 17.24
CA VAL A 19 -3.04 9.34 18.28
C VAL A 19 -2.14 8.14 18.53
N ARG A 20 -1.60 7.54 17.48
CA ARG A 20 -0.74 6.36 17.58
C ARG A 20 0.56 6.69 18.33
N LYS A 21 1.08 5.74 19.11
CA LYS A 21 2.37 5.89 19.82
C LYS A 21 3.56 5.67 18.90
N ARG A 22 3.39 4.86 17.86
CA ARG A 22 4.44 4.46 16.90
C ARG A 22 3.90 4.58 15.48
N ASN A 23 4.81 4.68 14.54
CA ASN A 23 4.51 4.50 13.15
C ASN A 23 4.80 3.04 12.78
N GLU A 24 3.77 2.33 12.35
CA GLU A 24 3.85 0.94 11.90
C GLU A 24 3.76 0.84 10.38
N ASP A 25 3.59 1.98 9.69
CA ASP A 25 3.70 2.06 8.23
C ASP A 25 5.15 2.14 7.78
N SER A 26 5.41 1.63 6.58
CA SER A 26 6.68 1.76 5.87
C SER A 26 6.44 2.05 4.39
N VAL A 27 7.34 2.81 3.77
CA VAL A 27 7.23 3.21 2.36
C VAL A 27 8.52 2.96 1.60
N LEU A 28 8.42 2.65 0.32
CA LEU A 28 9.53 2.58 -0.63
C LEU A 28 9.27 3.54 -1.78
N ASP A 29 10.27 4.36 -2.12
CA ASP A 29 10.23 5.30 -3.23
C ASP A 29 11.54 5.21 -4.03
N GLN A 30 11.54 4.42 -5.09
CA GLN A 30 12.70 4.17 -5.97
C GLN A 30 12.33 4.44 -7.44
N PRO A 31 12.12 5.71 -7.83
CA PRO A 31 11.72 6.07 -9.18
C PRO A 31 12.74 5.67 -10.26
N GLU A 32 14.03 5.64 -9.91
CA GLU A 32 15.10 5.18 -10.81
C GLU A 32 14.99 3.70 -11.17
N ARG A 33 14.31 2.92 -10.34
CA ARG A 33 14.03 1.49 -10.54
C ARG A 33 12.62 1.21 -11.00
N GLY A 34 11.74 2.24 -10.99
CA GLY A 34 10.32 2.07 -11.26
C GLY A 34 9.60 1.21 -10.22
N VAL A 35 9.97 1.34 -8.92
CA VAL A 35 9.35 0.57 -7.83
C VAL A 35 8.93 1.47 -6.68
N TRP A 36 7.67 1.36 -6.29
CA TRP A 36 7.08 2.08 -5.17
C TRP A 36 6.23 1.14 -4.33
N LEU A 37 6.18 1.37 -3.02
CA LEU A 37 5.43 0.51 -2.12
C LEU A 37 4.99 1.28 -0.87
N VAL A 38 3.80 0.93 -0.38
CA VAL A 38 3.30 1.27 0.95
C VAL A 38 2.92 -0.03 1.66
N ALA A 39 3.35 -0.17 2.89
CA ALA A 39 3.04 -1.29 3.77
C ALA A 39 2.53 -0.74 5.11
N ASP A 40 1.36 -1.17 5.54
CA ASP A 40 0.72 -0.81 6.81
C ASP A 40 0.76 -2.02 7.75
N GLY A 41 1.53 -1.88 8.81
CA GLY A 41 1.84 -2.97 9.72
C GLY A 41 0.77 -3.18 10.79
N MET A 42 0.41 -4.44 11.03
CA MET A 42 -0.54 -4.84 12.06
C MET A 42 0.03 -5.90 12.99
N GLY A 43 -0.48 -5.97 14.25
CA GLY A 43 -0.08 -7.06 15.17
C GLY A 43 0.27 -6.63 16.58
N GLY A 44 0.03 -5.36 16.92
CA GLY A 44 0.27 -4.81 18.26
C GLY A 44 1.75 -4.75 18.69
N HIS A 45 2.05 -3.87 19.67
CA HIS A 45 3.39 -3.64 20.26
C HIS A 45 4.47 -3.25 19.26
N GLN A 46 5.30 -4.17 18.78
CA GLN A 46 6.40 -3.92 17.85
C GLN A 46 6.27 -4.71 16.55
N ASN A 47 5.28 -5.58 16.48
CA ASN A 47 5.16 -6.58 15.43
C ASN A 47 4.75 -5.95 14.08
N GLY A 48 3.81 -4.98 14.10
CA GLY A 48 3.39 -4.28 12.89
C GLY A 48 4.52 -3.51 12.24
N ALA A 49 5.26 -2.71 13.01
CA ALA A 49 6.41 -1.94 12.48
C ALA A 49 7.54 -2.84 11.95
N LEU A 50 7.73 -4.03 12.53
CA LEU A 50 8.68 -5.01 12.00
C LEU A 50 8.19 -5.60 10.69
N ALA A 51 6.91 -5.97 10.61
CA ALA A 51 6.33 -6.59 9.42
C ALA A 51 6.39 -5.66 8.20
N SER A 52 5.92 -4.41 8.33
CA SER A 52 5.97 -3.42 7.25
C SER A 52 7.39 -3.09 6.81
N ARG A 53 8.33 -2.95 7.77
CA ARG A 53 9.73 -2.70 7.48
C ARG A 53 10.40 -3.85 6.73
N LEU A 54 10.16 -5.10 7.13
CA LEU A 54 10.71 -6.28 6.44
C LEU A 54 10.26 -6.34 4.99
N ILE A 55 9.01 -5.98 4.68
CA ILE A 55 8.53 -5.90 3.31
C ILE A 55 9.34 -4.88 2.50
N VAL A 56 9.50 -3.68 3.04
CA VAL A 56 10.24 -2.60 2.36
C VAL A 56 11.72 -2.96 2.17
N GLU A 57 12.38 -3.49 3.20
CA GLU A 57 13.78 -3.90 3.15
C GLU A 57 14.00 -4.99 2.09
N GLU A 58 13.19 -6.05 2.09
CA GLU A 58 13.34 -7.16 1.14
C GLU A 58 13.14 -6.69 -0.32
N VAL A 59 12.16 -5.82 -0.58
CA VAL A 59 11.94 -5.27 -1.92
C VAL A 59 13.04 -4.28 -2.32
N ALA A 60 13.54 -3.48 -1.38
CA ALA A 60 14.60 -2.50 -1.63
C ALA A 60 15.94 -3.17 -2.02
N GLU A 61 16.21 -4.37 -1.52
CA GLU A 61 17.45 -5.11 -1.78
C GLU A 61 17.44 -5.89 -3.12
N LEU A 62 16.31 -5.96 -3.83
CA LEU A 62 16.21 -6.65 -5.10
C LEU A 62 17.17 -6.04 -6.13
N VAL A 63 17.80 -6.89 -6.94
CA VAL A 63 18.64 -6.44 -8.04
C VAL A 63 17.79 -5.77 -9.11
N PRO A 64 18.15 -4.56 -9.57
CA PRO A 64 17.42 -3.88 -10.64
C PRO A 64 17.32 -4.75 -11.90
N ASN A 65 16.17 -4.72 -12.54
CA ASN A 65 15.93 -5.44 -13.80
C ASN A 65 15.22 -4.50 -14.79
N ASP A 66 15.71 -4.48 -16.03
CA ASP A 66 15.13 -3.64 -17.10
C ASP A 66 13.85 -4.28 -17.70
N ASP A 67 13.59 -5.57 -17.43
CA ASP A 67 12.40 -6.28 -17.85
C ASP A 67 11.33 -6.17 -16.75
N LEU A 68 10.22 -5.48 -17.06
CA LEU A 68 9.12 -5.25 -16.13
C LEU A 68 8.54 -6.57 -15.59
N ASP A 69 8.37 -7.58 -16.45
CA ASP A 69 7.75 -8.84 -16.05
C ASP A 69 8.65 -9.61 -15.08
N GLN A 70 9.96 -9.58 -15.30
CA GLN A 70 10.94 -10.16 -14.38
C GLN A 70 10.98 -9.37 -13.06
N GLN A 71 10.92 -8.04 -13.10
CA GLN A 71 10.91 -7.21 -11.91
C GLN A 71 9.64 -7.46 -11.07
N VAL A 72 8.48 -7.58 -11.70
CA VAL A 72 7.22 -7.99 -11.03
C VAL A 72 7.36 -9.37 -10.37
N GLN A 73 7.98 -10.34 -11.05
CA GLN A 73 8.21 -11.68 -10.47
C GLN A 73 9.15 -11.61 -9.26
N GLN A 74 10.23 -10.81 -9.32
CA GLN A 74 11.13 -10.62 -8.18
C GLN A 74 10.39 -10.02 -6.97
N VAL A 75 9.60 -8.96 -7.16
CA VAL A 75 8.81 -8.36 -6.08
C VAL A 75 7.81 -9.37 -5.49
N ARG A 76 7.10 -10.14 -6.33
CA ARG A 76 6.21 -11.20 -5.85
C ARG A 76 6.94 -12.24 -5.01
N GLN A 77 8.10 -12.69 -5.47
CA GLN A 77 8.90 -13.67 -4.73
C GLN A 77 9.39 -13.11 -3.39
N ALA A 78 9.84 -11.86 -3.35
CA ALA A 78 10.22 -11.17 -2.13
C ALA A 78 9.07 -11.13 -1.11
N LEU A 79 7.87 -10.75 -1.55
CA LEU A 79 6.68 -10.74 -0.68
C LEU A 79 6.33 -12.14 -0.15
N HIS A 80 6.47 -13.20 -0.95
CA HIS A 80 6.30 -14.58 -0.49
C HIS A 80 7.38 -15.02 0.51
N VAL A 81 8.63 -14.56 0.35
CA VAL A 81 9.71 -14.81 1.32
C VAL A 81 9.38 -14.17 2.65
N VAL A 82 8.99 -12.88 2.66
CA VAL A 82 8.59 -12.18 3.88
C VAL A 82 7.37 -12.84 4.53
N ASN A 83 6.37 -13.24 3.75
CA ASN A 83 5.19 -13.94 4.28
C ASN A 83 5.56 -15.19 5.09
N ARG A 84 6.43 -16.03 4.52
CA ARG A 84 6.91 -17.23 5.24
C ARG A 84 7.69 -16.86 6.50
N ARG A 85 8.57 -15.85 6.41
CA ARG A 85 9.38 -15.40 7.54
C ARG A 85 8.50 -14.92 8.69
N LEU A 86 7.49 -14.09 8.43
CA LEU A 86 6.55 -13.60 9.44
C LEU A 86 5.76 -14.76 10.07
N GLY A 87 5.31 -15.73 9.28
CA GLY A 87 4.63 -16.92 9.80
C GLY A 87 5.49 -17.75 10.75
N TYR A 88 6.79 -17.88 10.50
CA TYR A 88 7.72 -18.58 11.40
C TYR A 88 8.02 -17.79 12.68
N GLU A 89 8.20 -16.48 12.60
CA GLU A 89 8.51 -15.63 13.77
C GLU A 89 7.35 -15.63 14.78
N VAL A 90 6.10 -15.63 14.33
CA VAL A 90 4.92 -15.77 15.21
C VAL A 90 4.93 -17.11 15.94
N THR A 91 5.32 -18.19 15.29
CA THR A 91 5.36 -19.53 15.90
C THR A 91 6.44 -19.63 16.99
N VAL A 92 7.54 -18.90 16.87
CA VAL A 92 8.68 -18.96 17.81
C VAL A 92 8.50 -18.03 19.02
N THR A 93 7.76 -16.93 18.87
CA THR A 93 7.52 -15.96 19.96
C THR A 93 6.24 -16.26 20.76
N ALA A 94 5.68 -17.45 20.65
CA ALA A 94 4.37 -17.86 21.12
C ALA A 94 4.17 -17.95 22.65
N ASP A 95 4.54 -16.87 23.38
CA ASP A 95 3.90 -16.60 24.68
C ASP A 95 2.48 -16.01 24.53
N GLN A 96 2.06 -15.68 23.29
CA GLN A 96 0.72 -15.21 22.93
C GLN A 96 0.29 -15.84 21.60
N PRO A 97 -0.40 -16.97 21.62
CA PRO A 97 -0.78 -17.73 20.41
C PRO A 97 -1.75 -17.00 19.46
N ASP A 98 -2.34 -15.88 19.89
CA ASP A 98 -3.28 -15.08 19.07
C ASP A 98 -2.65 -13.80 18.47
N ALA A 99 -1.35 -13.58 18.63
CA ALA A 99 -0.69 -12.40 18.08
C ALA A 99 -0.35 -12.59 16.60
N VAL A 100 -1.24 -12.15 15.72
CA VAL A 100 -0.97 -12.07 14.27
C VAL A 100 0.07 -10.97 14.02
N MET A 101 1.22 -11.31 13.44
CA MET A 101 2.19 -10.35 12.91
C MET A 101 2.02 -10.30 11.40
N GLY A 102 1.66 -9.14 10.88
CA GLY A 102 1.45 -9.00 9.45
C GLY A 102 1.48 -7.56 8.99
N SER A 103 1.31 -7.38 7.70
CA SER A 103 1.21 -6.05 7.09
C SER A 103 0.37 -6.11 5.83
N THR A 104 -0.38 -5.05 5.55
CA THR A 104 -0.84 -4.82 4.18
C THR A 104 0.36 -4.57 3.27
N VAL A 105 0.14 -4.66 1.98
CA VAL A 105 1.07 -4.18 0.96
C VAL A 105 0.30 -3.67 -0.24
N VAL A 106 0.68 -2.54 -0.76
CA VAL A 106 0.37 -2.08 -2.11
C VAL A 106 1.66 -1.64 -2.78
N ALA A 107 2.01 -2.30 -3.88
CA ALA A 107 3.23 -2.04 -4.64
C ALA A 107 2.89 -1.68 -6.08
N LEU A 108 3.62 -0.72 -6.63
CA LEU A 108 3.57 -0.34 -8.03
C LEU A 108 4.94 -0.60 -8.64
N ILE A 109 4.95 -1.31 -9.76
CA ILE A 109 6.14 -1.54 -10.57
C ILE A 109 5.83 -0.99 -11.96
N GLY A 110 6.67 -0.13 -12.52
CA GLY A 110 6.37 0.52 -13.79
C GLY A 110 7.59 0.81 -14.64
N ASP A 111 7.39 0.67 -15.95
CA ASP A 111 8.28 1.17 -16.99
C ASP A 111 7.70 2.44 -17.67
N GLN A 112 8.13 2.76 -18.86
CA GLN A 112 7.65 3.94 -19.60
C GLN A 112 6.27 3.76 -20.23
N GLN A 113 5.74 2.53 -20.32
CA GLN A 113 4.53 2.20 -21.06
C GLN A 113 3.51 1.46 -20.22
N ARG A 114 3.95 0.65 -19.25
CA ARG A 114 3.13 -0.22 -18.44
C ARG A 114 3.42 -0.03 -16.97
N ALA A 115 2.40 -0.25 -16.16
CA ALA A 115 2.55 -0.38 -14.72
C ALA A 115 1.75 -1.57 -14.22
N VAL A 116 2.28 -2.22 -13.19
CA VAL A 116 1.66 -3.34 -12.50
C VAL A 116 1.49 -2.98 -11.05
N CYS A 117 0.26 -3.00 -10.57
CA CYS A 117 -0.08 -2.87 -9.16
C CYS A 117 -0.27 -4.26 -8.55
N LEU A 118 0.40 -4.51 -7.43
CA LEU A 118 0.29 -5.73 -6.62
C LEU A 118 -0.21 -5.33 -5.23
N TRP A 119 -1.21 -6.06 -4.67
CA TRP A 119 -1.63 -5.74 -3.30
C TRP A 119 -2.18 -6.93 -2.53
N ALA A 120 -2.09 -6.83 -1.21
CA ALA A 120 -2.79 -7.63 -0.22
C ALA A 120 -3.13 -6.73 0.98
N GLY A 121 -4.41 -6.59 1.30
CA GLY A 121 -4.92 -5.71 2.35
C GLY A 121 -5.80 -4.59 1.81
N ASP A 122 -5.91 -3.51 2.55
CA ASP A 122 -6.76 -2.35 2.27
C ASP A 122 -5.96 -1.05 2.03
N SER A 123 -4.63 -1.11 1.99
CA SER A 123 -3.82 -0.05 1.39
C SER A 123 -4.13 0.06 -0.09
N ARG A 124 -4.22 1.28 -0.62
CA ARG A 124 -4.84 1.54 -1.92
C ARG A 124 -3.90 2.12 -2.94
N CYS A 125 -4.16 1.77 -4.21
CA CYS A 125 -3.60 2.42 -5.40
C CYS A 125 -4.69 3.22 -6.09
N TYR A 126 -4.40 4.50 -6.37
CA TYR A 126 -5.25 5.40 -7.15
C TYR A 126 -4.54 5.87 -8.40
N LEU A 127 -5.33 6.10 -9.47
CA LEU A 127 -4.90 6.73 -10.70
C LEU A 127 -5.69 8.04 -10.90
N TRP A 128 -4.99 9.13 -11.12
CA TRP A 128 -5.52 10.39 -11.61
C TRP A 128 -5.22 10.53 -13.09
N ARG A 129 -6.25 10.49 -13.91
CA ARG A 129 -6.18 10.58 -15.37
C ARG A 129 -7.36 11.39 -15.91
N ASN A 130 -7.12 12.31 -16.82
CA ASN A 130 -8.18 13.12 -17.44
C ASN A 130 -9.10 13.80 -16.42
N GLN A 131 -8.54 14.38 -15.35
CA GLN A 131 -9.25 15.04 -14.25
C GLN A 131 -10.25 14.13 -13.50
N ARG A 132 -10.01 12.82 -13.51
CA ARG A 132 -10.80 11.84 -12.76
C ARG A 132 -9.89 11.00 -11.89
N LEU A 133 -10.39 10.71 -10.70
CA LEU A 133 -9.75 9.82 -9.74
C LEU A 133 -10.36 8.42 -9.86
N TYR A 134 -9.52 7.43 -10.04
CA TYR A 134 -9.90 6.02 -10.09
C TYR A 134 -9.18 5.28 -8.98
N GLN A 135 -9.90 4.52 -8.17
CA GLN A 135 -9.29 3.53 -7.27
C GLN A 135 -9.03 2.27 -8.10
N LEU A 136 -7.76 1.87 -8.20
CA LEU A 136 -7.36 0.70 -8.99
C LEU A 136 -7.38 -0.59 -8.16
N SER A 137 -6.97 -0.54 -6.90
CA SER A 137 -7.04 -1.68 -5.99
C SER A 137 -8.41 -1.78 -5.32
N ARG A 138 -8.85 -3.00 -5.04
CA ARG A 138 -10.03 -3.26 -4.20
C ARG A 138 -9.56 -3.80 -2.86
N ASP A 139 -10.11 -3.24 -1.78
CA ASP A 139 -9.72 -3.60 -0.42
C ASP A 139 -10.02 -5.08 -0.13
N HIS A 140 -9.08 -5.77 0.49
CA HIS A 140 -9.29 -7.09 1.06
C HIS A 140 -9.80 -6.95 2.51
N SER A 141 -11.04 -6.52 2.66
CA SER A 141 -11.74 -6.37 3.93
C SER A 141 -13.01 -7.21 3.97
N LEU A 142 -13.47 -7.55 5.16
CA LEU A 142 -14.73 -8.25 5.33
C LEU A 142 -15.89 -7.46 4.73
N LEU A 143 -15.87 -6.13 4.82
CA LEU A 143 -16.86 -5.26 4.16
C LEU A 143 -16.98 -5.57 2.67
N GLN A 144 -15.84 -5.61 1.97
CA GLN A 144 -15.84 -5.87 0.53
C GLN A 144 -16.26 -7.30 0.20
N GLN A 145 -15.89 -8.26 1.04
CA GLN A 145 -16.31 -9.64 0.90
C GLN A 145 -17.84 -9.78 1.05
N LEU A 146 -18.43 -9.20 2.10
CA LEU A 146 -19.88 -9.22 2.33
C LEU A 146 -20.66 -8.60 1.17
N ILE A 147 -20.15 -7.49 0.60
CA ILE A 147 -20.83 -6.83 -0.53
C ILE A 147 -20.71 -7.65 -1.81
N HIS A 148 -19.54 -8.18 -2.15
CA HIS A 148 -19.28 -8.76 -3.47
C HIS A 148 -19.50 -10.28 -3.52
N GLU A 149 -19.16 -11.02 -2.48
CA GLU A 149 -19.32 -12.48 -2.44
C GLU A 149 -20.67 -12.87 -1.87
N ASP A 150 -21.08 -12.24 -0.76
CA ASP A 150 -22.36 -12.55 -0.09
C ASP A 150 -23.52 -11.68 -0.59
N GLN A 151 -23.27 -10.74 -1.52
CA GLN A 151 -24.26 -9.84 -2.11
C GLN A 151 -25.09 -9.06 -1.06
N MET A 152 -24.48 -8.79 0.08
CA MET A 152 -25.11 -8.01 1.16
C MET A 152 -25.28 -6.55 0.74
N ASP A 153 -26.35 -5.93 1.24
CA ASP A 153 -26.54 -4.47 1.05
C ASP A 153 -25.36 -3.70 1.63
N PRO A 154 -24.77 -2.72 0.92
CA PRO A 154 -23.59 -2.00 1.39
C PRO A 154 -23.77 -1.29 2.73
N GLN A 155 -24.99 -0.81 3.04
CA GLN A 155 -25.26 -0.16 4.33
C GLN A 155 -25.35 -1.17 5.46
N GLU A 156 -25.85 -2.38 5.18
CA GLU A 156 -25.90 -3.47 6.14
C GLU A 156 -24.48 -4.02 6.39
N ALA A 157 -23.71 -4.28 5.34
CA ALA A 157 -22.33 -4.72 5.44
C ALA A 157 -21.46 -3.73 6.23
N ALA A 158 -21.63 -2.43 6.04
CA ALA A 158 -20.91 -1.38 6.78
C ALA A 158 -21.25 -1.32 8.28
N ARG A 159 -22.38 -1.89 8.70
CA ARG A 159 -22.76 -1.99 10.12
C ARG A 159 -22.19 -3.23 10.80
N HIS A 160 -21.57 -4.13 10.05
CA HIS A 160 -20.98 -5.33 10.64
C HIS A 160 -19.84 -4.95 11.60
N PRO A 161 -19.79 -5.48 12.83
CA PRO A 161 -18.79 -5.08 13.85
C PRO A 161 -17.34 -5.22 13.38
N SER A 162 -17.08 -6.19 12.50
CA SER A 162 -15.76 -6.49 11.95
C SER A 162 -15.62 -6.05 10.47
N ALA A 163 -16.42 -5.10 9.99
CA ALA A 163 -16.42 -4.68 8.59
C ALA A 163 -15.00 -4.35 8.05
N ASN A 164 -14.18 -3.72 8.88
CA ASN A 164 -12.81 -3.34 8.54
C ASN A 164 -11.77 -4.44 8.80
N ALA A 165 -12.18 -5.65 9.21
CA ALA A 165 -11.22 -6.75 9.38
C ALA A 165 -10.62 -7.13 8.03
N LEU A 166 -9.28 -7.20 7.98
CA LEU A 166 -8.57 -7.62 6.78
C LEU A 166 -8.80 -9.10 6.52
N THR A 167 -9.08 -9.44 5.26
CA THR A 167 -9.21 -10.82 4.80
C THR A 167 -7.94 -11.35 4.15
N ARG A 168 -6.99 -10.45 3.80
CA ARG A 168 -5.68 -10.79 3.25
C ARG A 168 -4.63 -9.81 3.74
N ALA A 169 -3.46 -10.31 4.14
CA ALA A 169 -2.28 -9.53 4.47
C ALA A 169 -1.03 -10.42 4.39
N VAL A 170 0.13 -9.82 4.23
CA VAL A 170 1.43 -10.50 4.32
C VAL A 170 1.65 -10.95 5.76
N GLY A 171 1.95 -12.22 5.98
CA GLY A 171 2.16 -12.81 7.32
C GLY A 171 0.88 -13.34 7.98
N ALA A 172 -0.32 -13.02 7.46
CA ALA A 172 -1.58 -13.44 8.07
C ALA A 172 -1.95 -14.90 7.78
N HIS A 173 -1.49 -15.46 6.68
CA HIS A 173 -1.81 -16.81 6.24
C HIS A 173 -0.58 -17.51 5.67
N GLU A 174 -0.55 -18.84 5.72
CA GLU A 174 0.53 -19.65 5.16
C GLU A 174 0.74 -19.35 3.67
N GLN A 175 -0.35 -19.23 2.91
CA GLN A 175 -0.32 -18.87 1.50
C GLN A 175 -0.69 -17.40 1.32
N LEU A 176 0.24 -16.61 0.81
CA LEU A 176 -0.02 -15.21 0.44
C LEU A 176 -0.79 -15.14 -0.88
N MET A 177 -1.95 -14.51 -0.84
CA MET A 177 -2.81 -14.26 -2.01
C MET A 177 -2.69 -12.80 -2.43
N LEU A 178 -1.87 -12.52 -3.47
CA LEU A 178 -1.75 -11.19 -4.06
C LEU A 178 -2.77 -11.00 -5.18
N GLU A 179 -3.45 -9.87 -5.22
CA GLU A 179 -4.11 -9.40 -6.44
C GLU A 179 -3.14 -8.59 -7.29
N ILE A 180 -3.35 -8.62 -8.60
CA ILE A 180 -2.47 -8.01 -9.59
C ILE A 180 -3.32 -7.32 -10.64
N LEU A 181 -2.99 -6.07 -10.95
CA LEU A 181 -3.59 -5.29 -12.02
C LEU A 181 -2.49 -4.70 -12.89
N GLU A 182 -2.47 -5.04 -14.16
CA GLU A 182 -1.62 -4.41 -15.17
C GLU A 182 -2.42 -3.38 -15.97
N PHE A 183 -1.80 -2.24 -16.25
CA PHE A 183 -2.40 -1.18 -17.07
C PHE A 183 -1.33 -0.36 -17.82
N SER A 184 -1.77 0.26 -18.93
CA SER A 184 -0.92 1.18 -19.68
C SER A 184 -0.86 2.53 -19.00
N VAL A 185 0.33 3.12 -18.90
CA VAL A 185 0.54 4.48 -18.41
C VAL A 185 0.49 5.48 -19.57
N GLN A 186 0.04 6.69 -19.27
CA GLN A 186 -0.08 7.77 -20.23
C GLN A 186 0.63 9.04 -19.71
N PRO A 187 1.18 9.86 -20.58
CA PRO A 187 1.69 11.17 -20.17
C PRO A 187 0.62 11.99 -19.43
N GLY A 188 0.98 12.50 -18.25
CA GLY A 188 0.07 13.26 -17.40
C GLY A 188 -0.71 12.43 -16.37
N ASP A 189 -0.51 11.11 -16.34
CA ASP A 189 -1.01 10.29 -15.23
C ASP A 189 -0.30 10.65 -13.93
N THR A 190 -1.05 10.64 -12.85
CA THR A 190 -0.51 10.68 -11.48
C THR A 190 -1.05 9.48 -10.72
N LEU A 191 -0.16 8.76 -10.06
CA LEU A 191 -0.48 7.58 -9.26
C LEU A 191 -0.26 7.89 -7.78
N LEU A 192 -1.09 7.32 -6.92
CA LEU A 192 -0.96 7.43 -5.47
C LEU A 192 -1.11 6.06 -4.85
N LEU A 193 -0.10 5.64 -4.10
CA LEU A 193 -0.19 4.54 -3.15
C LEU A 193 -0.37 5.13 -1.75
N CYS A 194 -1.27 4.59 -0.95
CA CYS A 194 -1.46 5.09 0.41
C CYS A 194 -2.00 4.04 1.38
N SER A 195 -1.70 4.21 2.67
CA SER A 195 -2.33 3.47 3.77
C SER A 195 -3.73 4.03 4.07
N ASP A 196 -4.49 3.29 4.88
CA ASP A 196 -5.86 3.62 5.26
C ASP A 196 -5.96 4.95 6.03
N GLY A 197 -4.98 5.29 6.84
CA GLY A 197 -4.94 6.55 7.57
C GLY A 197 -4.97 7.79 6.68
N LEU A 198 -4.48 7.70 5.43
CA LEU A 198 -4.60 8.80 4.49
C LEU A 198 -6.03 8.91 3.93
N TYR A 199 -6.54 7.86 3.29
CA TYR A 199 -7.83 7.96 2.59
C TYR A 199 -9.03 8.05 3.54
N GLN A 200 -8.86 7.67 4.81
CA GLN A 200 -9.85 7.92 5.85
C GLN A 200 -9.82 9.38 6.37
N ALA A 201 -8.66 10.03 6.30
CA ALA A 201 -8.48 11.40 6.79
C ALA A 201 -8.81 12.48 5.76
N VAL A 202 -8.75 12.18 4.45
CA VAL A 202 -8.98 13.15 3.38
C VAL A 202 -10.10 12.71 2.45
N SER A 203 -10.84 13.68 1.88
CA SER A 203 -11.90 13.40 0.92
C SER A 203 -11.34 13.03 -0.47
N ALA A 204 -12.15 12.35 -1.29
CA ALA A 204 -11.83 12.11 -2.69
C ALA A 204 -11.59 13.41 -3.47
N GLY A 205 -12.30 14.50 -3.14
CA GLY A 205 -12.07 15.83 -3.72
C GLY A 205 -10.70 16.40 -3.35
N THR A 206 -10.26 16.23 -2.10
CA THR A 206 -8.92 16.63 -1.65
C THR A 206 -7.84 15.81 -2.37
N MET A 207 -8.02 14.50 -2.50
CA MET A 207 -7.10 13.64 -3.27
C MET A 207 -7.03 14.08 -4.74
N SER A 208 -8.18 14.29 -5.38
CA SER A 208 -8.26 14.74 -6.76
C SER A 208 -7.51 16.06 -6.99
N HIS A 209 -7.68 17.02 -6.08
CA HIS A 209 -6.97 18.29 -6.17
C HIS A 209 -5.45 18.10 -6.03
N ALA A 210 -5.02 17.32 -5.04
CA ALA A 210 -3.61 17.05 -4.79
C ALA A 210 -2.92 16.40 -6.01
N LEU A 211 -3.54 15.37 -6.57
CA LEU A 211 -2.98 14.62 -7.70
C LEU A 211 -3.00 15.42 -9.02
N GLY A 212 -3.78 16.50 -9.10
CA GLY A 212 -3.75 17.48 -10.18
C GLY A 212 -2.63 18.53 -10.06
N LEU A 213 -1.85 18.55 -8.97
CA LEU A 213 -0.74 19.47 -8.79
C LEU A 213 0.46 19.08 -9.67
N ILE A 214 1.27 20.07 -10.03
CA ILE A 214 2.40 19.88 -10.97
C ILE A 214 3.53 19.02 -10.38
N SER A 215 3.67 19.01 -9.06
CA SER A 215 4.79 18.37 -8.37
C SER A 215 4.31 17.28 -7.41
N PRO A 216 4.85 16.05 -7.49
CA PRO A 216 4.56 15.00 -6.51
C PRO A 216 4.82 15.44 -5.07
N ALA A 217 5.91 16.18 -4.82
CA ALA A 217 6.21 16.71 -3.50
C ALA A 217 5.13 17.67 -3.00
N ALA A 218 4.61 18.56 -3.87
CA ALA A 218 3.52 19.45 -3.50
C ALA A 218 2.21 18.69 -3.25
N ALA A 219 1.96 17.62 -4.01
CA ALA A 219 0.80 16.76 -3.81
C ALA A 219 0.84 16.06 -2.44
N VAL A 220 1.97 15.46 -2.10
CA VAL A 220 2.18 14.80 -0.79
C VAL A 220 2.04 15.81 0.35
N GLU A 221 2.68 16.98 0.28
CA GLU A 221 2.57 18.01 1.32
C GLU A 221 1.11 18.50 1.48
N TYR A 222 0.40 18.68 0.38
CA TYR A 222 -1.01 19.07 0.42
C TYR A 222 -1.89 18.01 1.10
N LEU A 223 -1.71 16.72 0.74
CA LEU A 223 -2.44 15.60 1.36
C LEU A 223 -2.17 15.52 2.86
N PHE A 224 -0.90 15.57 3.25
CA PHE A 224 -0.52 15.47 4.67
C PHE A 224 -0.97 16.68 5.48
N SER A 225 -0.92 17.89 4.93
CA SER A 225 -1.44 19.07 5.63
C SER A 225 -2.92 18.97 5.95
N HIS A 226 -3.71 18.41 5.00
CA HIS A 226 -5.14 18.18 5.19
C HIS A 226 -5.42 17.03 6.16
N ALA A 227 -4.74 15.90 6.02
CA ALA A 227 -4.89 14.76 6.92
C ALA A 227 -4.53 15.14 8.36
N LEU A 228 -3.41 15.85 8.55
CA LEU A 228 -2.94 16.29 9.85
C LEU A 228 -3.73 17.49 10.41
N SER A 229 -4.52 18.22 9.63
CA SER A 229 -5.45 19.22 10.15
C SER A 229 -6.63 18.60 10.88
N GLY A 230 -6.99 17.37 10.53
CA GLY A 230 -8.04 16.58 11.15
C GLY A 230 -7.57 15.78 12.39
N PRO A 231 -8.35 14.77 12.78
CA PRO A 231 -8.03 13.91 13.94
C PRO A 231 -6.76 13.09 13.77
N ALA A 232 -6.39 12.73 12.54
CA ALA A 232 -5.21 11.93 12.19
C ALA A 232 -5.01 10.74 13.15
N ARG A 233 -6.03 9.87 13.24
CA ARG A 233 -6.12 8.84 14.28
C ARG A 233 -5.16 7.68 14.04
N ASP A 234 -4.74 7.47 12.79
CA ASP A 234 -3.84 6.40 12.39
C ASP A 234 -2.53 6.91 11.82
N ASN A 235 -1.61 5.98 11.54
CA ASN A 235 -0.43 6.24 10.75
C ASN A 235 -0.85 6.65 9.33
N ILE A 236 -0.12 7.54 8.71
CA ILE A 236 -0.47 8.12 7.41
C ILE A 236 0.72 7.94 6.49
N SER A 237 0.54 7.24 5.38
CA SER A 237 1.61 7.01 4.42
C SER A 237 1.12 7.20 3.00
N ALA A 238 1.99 7.79 2.16
CA ALA A 238 1.75 8.01 0.74
C ALA A 238 3.05 8.00 -0.07
N VAL A 239 2.93 7.49 -1.28
CA VAL A 239 3.93 7.60 -2.34
C VAL A 239 3.25 8.04 -3.63
#